data_99ecd2b4b2a3070cf6bbe2a8ef650bc1
#
_entry.id   99ecd2b4b2a3070cf6bbe2a8ef650bc1
#
_cell.length_a   1.000
_cell.length_b   1.000
_cell.length_c   1.000
_cell.angle_alpha   90.00
_cell.angle_beta   90.00
_cell.angle_gamma   90.00
#
_symmetry.space_group_name_H-M   'P 1'
#
loop_
_entity.id
_entity.type
_entity.pdbx_description
1 polymer ?
#
loop_
_entity_poly.entity_id
_entity_poly.type
_entity_poly.pdbx_seq_one_letter_code
_entity_poly.pdbx_strand_id
1 'polypeptide(L)'
;YKNIPKRILSLCLVFAIGISMGVLSDHFVSENSRFQTFTEKLFRSEVCSNTLTLHYTLAHPEKKGIRKPEATLGTALSDPAKTTSLCQEYEKELKSFAYSRLSEENRLTCDMLLLYFHTRASLGKNSALDEPLGPGLGVQAQLPILLAEYTFRTKEDISDYLKLLSTVRPYFQSIIKLEKQKSQSGLFMSDTTLDRILKQCHSFVANPDSNYMDDIFAQKLKAFSNPAFSSEDQKKLCTYHHKLILTEVIPAYQELADSLESLRGTGKSSRGLAFFEGGREYYLYLLQSQTGTCRTN
;
A
#
# COMPACT_ATOMS: atom_id res chain seq x y z
N TYR A 1 -66.89 -31.26 -14.38
CA TYR A 1 -65.73 -30.87 -13.54
C TYR A 1 -65.25 -32.08 -12.77
N LYS A 2 -64.07 -32.67 -13.20
CA LYS A 2 -63.44 -33.81 -12.53
C LYS A 2 -62.86 -33.32 -11.20
N ASN A 3 -63.30 -33.92 -10.10
CA ASN A 3 -62.76 -33.69 -8.77
C ASN A 3 -61.29 -34.17 -8.73
N ILE A 4 -60.36 -33.24 -8.67
CA ILE A 4 -58.96 -33.53 -8.38
C ILE A 4 -58.91 -34.04 -6.94
N PRO A 5 -58.38 -35.25 -6.68
CA PRO A 5 -58.37 -35.80 -5.33
C PRO A 5 -57.53 -34.89 -4.40
N LYS A 6 -58.10 -34.56 -3.22
CA LYS A 6 -57.51 -33.66 -2.23
C LYS A 6 -56.02 -33.96 -1.89
N ARG A 7 -55.61 -35.24 -2.06
CA ARG A 7 -54.22 -35.66 -1.87
C ARG A 7 -53.23 -35.10 -2.92
N ILE A 8 -53.71 -34.94 -4.20
CA ILE A 8 -52.88 -34.38 -5.28
C ILE A 8 -52.72 -32.87 -5.05
N LEU A 9 -53.78 -32.20 -4.63
CA LEU A 9 -53.75 -30.74 -4.27
C LEU A 9 -52.82 -30.49 -3.12
N SER A 10 -52.84 -31.33 -2.06
CA SER A 10 -51.92 -31.25 -0.92
C SER A 10 -50.45 -31.48 -1.31
N LEU A 11 -50.18 -32.47 -2.22
CA LEU A 11 -48.84 -32.73 -2.71
C LEU A 11 -48.29 -31.54 -3.54
N CYS A 12 -49.12 -30.96 -4.41
CA CYS A 12 -48.73 -29.78 -5.19
C CYS A 12 -48.45 -28.56 -4.29
N LEU A 13 -49.23 -28.38 -3.20
CA LEU A 13 -49.01 -27.30 -2.24
C LEU A 13 -47.69 -27.46 -1.47
N VAL A 14 -47.37 -28.70 -1.04
CA VAL A 14 -46.09 -29.01 -0.37
C VAL A 14 -44.91 -28.82 -1.30
N PHE A 15 -45.04 -29.22 -2.57
CA PHE A 15 -44.03 -29.01 -3.60
C PHE A 15 -43.83 -27.51 -3.92
N ALA A 16 -44.92 -26.76 -4.03
CA ALA A 16 -44.85 -25.30 -4.26
C ALA A 16 -44.21 -24.56 -3.09
N ILE A 17 -44.51 -24.92 -1.84
CA ILE A 17 -43.88 -24.37 -0.63
C ILE A 17 -42.41 -24.80 -0.57
N GLY A 18 -42.05 -26.06 -0.90
CA GLY A 18 -40.70 -26.52 -0.94
C GLY A 18 -39.83 -25.79 -1.99
N ILE A 19 -40.41 -25.59 -3.21
CA ILE A 19 -39.72 -24.81 -4.27
C ILE A 19 -39.59 -23.33 -3.87
N SER A 20 -40.63 -22.72 -3.27
CA SER A 20 -40.55 -21.34 -2.82
C SER A 20 -39.56 -21.12 -1.67
N MET A 21 -39.43 -22.09 -0.74
CA MET A 21 -38.40 -22.05 0.29
C MET A 21 -37.00 -22.29 -0.29
N GLY A 22 -36.84 -23.20 -1.27
CA GLY A 22 -35.57 -23.43 -1.95
C GLY A 22 -35.10 -22.18 -2.73
N VAL A 23 -36.00 -21.57 -3.50
CA VAL A 23 -35.72 -20.34 -4.26
C VAL A 23 -35.47 -19.14 -3.33
N LEU A 24 -36.12 -19.08 -2.16
CA LEU A 24 -35.87 -18.03 -1.14
C LEU A 24 -34.55 -18.29 -0.40
N SER A 25 -34.10 -19.52 -0.20
CA SER A 25 -32.84 -19.80 0.47
C SER A 25 -31.62 -19.47 -0.42
N ASP A 26 -31.72 -19.61 -1.74
CA ASP A 26 -30.65 -19.25 -2.68
C ASP A 26 -30.50 -17.71 -2.87
N HIS A 27 -31.46 -16.92 -2.43
CA HIS A 27 -31.41 -15.45 -2.51
C HIS A 27 -31.07 -14.75 -1.18
N PHE A 28 -30.96 -15.47 -0.08
CA PHE A 28 -30.56 -14.89 1.21
C PHE A 28 -29.06 -15.09 1.47
N VAL A 29 -28.24 -14.33 0.75
CA VAL A 29 -26.84 -14.13 1.18
C VAL A 29 -26.91 -13.46 2.56
N SER A 30 -26.38 -14.12 3.60
CA SER A 30 -26.40 -13.57 4.95
C SER A 30 -25.66 -12.23 4.99
N GLU A 31 -26.06 -11.32 5.89
CA GLU A 31 -25.40 -10.02 6.04
C GLU A 31 -23.92 -10.17 6.34
N ASN A 32 -23.54 -11.21 7.10
CA ASN A 32 -22.15 -11.56 7.34
C ASN A 32 -21.41 -11.94 6.04
N SER A 33 -22.03 -12.72 5.17
CA SER A 33 -21.39 -13.12 3.89
C SER A 33 -21.24 -11.90 2.96
N ARG A 34 -22.22 -10.98 2.91
CA ARG A 34 -22.10 -9.73 2.17
C ARG A 34 -20.94 -8.89 2.69
N PHE A 35 -20.85 -8.74 4.02
CA PHE A 35 -19.79 -7.99 4.67
C PHE A 35 -18.42 -8.62 4.42
N GLN A 36 -18.28 -9.93 4.54
CA GLN A 36 -17.03 -10.66 4.25
C GLN A 36 -16.60 -10.47 2.80
N THR A 37 -17.53 -10.55 1.84
CA THR A 37 -17.23 -10.29 0.42
C THR A 37 -16.72 -8.86 0.21
N PHE A 38 -17.32 -7.90 0.87
CA PHE A 38 -16.88 -6.51 0.82
C PHE A 38 -15.47 -6.33 1.41
N THR A 39 -15.23 -6.85 2.62
CA THR A 39 -13.91 -6.74 3.29
C THR A 39 -12.82 -7.49 2.53
N GLU A 40 -13.15 -8.64 1.92
CA GLU A 40 -12.21 -9.37 1.07
C GLU A 40 -11.84 -8.57 -0.19
N LYS A 41 -12.79 -7.91 -0.81
CA LYS A 41 -12.53 -7.02 -1.96
C LYS A 41 -11.63 -5.84 -1.57
N LEU A 42 -11.88 -5.22 -0.41
CA LEU A 42 -11.02 -4.16 0.14
C LEU A 42 -9.60 -4.68 0.39
N PHE A 43 -9.48 -5.80 1.08
CA PHE A 43 -8.18 -6.41 1.37
C PHE A 43 -7.39 -6.70 0.09
N ARG A 44 -8.03 -7.32 -0.92
CA ARG A 44 -7.39 -7.59 -2.22
C ARG A 44 -6.92 -6.33 -2.91
N SER A 45 -7.73 -5.28 -2.89
CA SER A 45 -7.38 -3.98 -3.47
C SER A 45 -6.16 -3.36 -2.78
N GLU A 46 -6.11 -3.42 -1.45
CA GLU A 46 -5.03 -2.84 -0.65
C GLU A 46 -3.72 -3.61 -0.83
N VAL A 47 -3.75 -4.94 -0.69
CA VAL A 47 -2.51 -5.74 -0.78
C VAL A 47 -1.93 -5.77 -2.19
N CYS A 48 -2.75 -5.57 -3.23
CA CYS A 48 -2.29 -5.48 -4.62
C CYS A 48 -1.90 -4.05 -5.04
N SER A 49 -1.93 -3.07 -4.14
CA SER A 49 -1.61 -1.67 -4.46
C SER A 49 -0.15 -1.48 -4.91
N ASN A 50 0.77 -2.25 -4.34
CA ASN A 50 2.15 -2.35 -4.80
C ASN A 50 2.77 -3.70 -4.41
N THR A 51 3.89 -4.03 -5.03
CA THR A 51 4.55 -5.33 -4.87
C THR A 51 5.09 -5.55 -3.46
N LEU A 52 5.66 -4.52 -2.81
CA LEU A 52 6.19 -4.65 -1.45
C LEU A 52 5.07 -4.94 -0.45
N THR A 53 3.94 -4.22 -0.56
CA THR A 53 2.77 -4.48 0.28
C THR A 53 2.29 -5.92 0.14
N LEU A 54 2.14 -6.42 -1.09
CA LEU A 54 1.74 -7.80 -1.34
C LEU A 54 2.74 -8.81 -0.75
N HIS A 55 4.03 -8.60 -1.03
CA HIS A 55 5.11 -9.51 -0.64
C HIS A 55 5.24 -9.65 0.89
N TYR A 56 5.13 -8.52 1.62
CA TYR A 56 5.25 -8.50 3.07
C TYR A 56 3.96 -8.90 3.80
N THR A 57 2.81 -8.74 3.14
CA THR A 57 1.51 -9.13 3.74
C THR A 57 1.21 -10.61 3.54
N LEU A 58 1.53 -11.17 2.37
CA LEU A 58 1.18 -12.55 2.01
C LEU A 58 2.38 -13.33 1.46
N ALA A 59 2.77 -14.37 2.21
CA ALA A 59 3.82 -15.29 1.74
C ALA A 59 3.38 -16.13 0.52
N HIS A 60 2.08 -16.45 0.43
CA HIS A 60 1.48 -17.32 -0.57
C HIS A 60 0.18 -16.71 -1.11
N PRO A 61 0.23 -15.61 -1.90
CA PRO A 61 -0.97 -14.95 -2.44
C PRO A 61 -1.81 -15.87 -3.33
N GLU A 62 -1.18 -16.80 -4.04
CA GLU A 62 -1.85 -17.80 -4.91
C GLU A 62 -2.81 -18.69 -4.13
N LYS A 63 -2.50 -19.05 -2.86
CA LYS A 63 -3.39 -19.83 -1.98
C LYS A 63 -4.67 -19.08 -1.59
N LYS A 64 -4.66 -17.75 -1.73
CA LYS A 64 -5.83 -16.87 -1.53
C LYS A 64 -6.50 -16.48 -2.85
N GLY A 65 -6.11 -17.11 -3.96
CA GLY A 65 -6.61 -16.78 -5.30
C GLY A 65 -6.25 -15.34 -5.72
N ILE A 66 -5.15 -14.79 -5.20
CA ILE A 66 -4.65 -13.47 -5.57
C ILE A 66 -3.59 -13.66 -6.65
N ARG A 67 -3.86 -13.13 -7.85
CA ARG A 67 -2.87 -13.04 -8.92
C ARG A 67 -1.95 -11.85 -8.64
N LYS A 68 -0.64 -12.08 -8.63
CA LYS A 68 0.35 -11.02 -8.48
C LYS A 68 0.19 -9.98 -9.60
N PRO A 69 0.09 -8.69 -9.29
CA PRO A 69 0.18 -7.63 -10.31
C PRO A 69 1.61 -7.55 -10.86
N GLU A 70 1.80 -6.75 -11.92
CA GLU A 70 3.15 -6.43 -12.40
C GLU A 70 3.95 -5.74 -11.29
N ALA A 71 5.23 -6.15 -11.13
CA ALA A 71 6.08 -5.65 -10.07
C ALA A 71 6.34 -4.14 -10.22
N THR A 72 6.00 -3.37 -9.18
CA THR A 72 6.13 -1.91 -9.15
C THR A 72 6.22 -1.38 -7.73
N LEU A 73 6.93 -0.26 -7.55
CA LEU A 73 6.89 0.55 -6.33
C LEU A 73 5.71 1.54 -6.33
N GLY A 74 4.99 1.67 -7.45
CA GLY A 74 3.89 2.60 -7.57
C GLY A 74 4.34 4.05 -7.76
N THR A 75 3.62 5.00 -7.15
CA THR A 75 3.88 6.43 -7.24
C THR A 75 3.62 7.12 -5.89
N ALA A 76 4.42 8.13 -5.56
CA ALA A 76 4.19 8.99 -4.40
C ALA A 76 3.09 10.05 -4.66
N LEU A 77 2.72 10.26 -5.92
CA LEU A 77 1.67 11.21 -6.27
C LEU A 77 0.30 10.60 -5.98
N SER A 78 -0.51 11.31 -5.23
CA SER A 78 -1.91 10.97 -4.97
C SER A 78 -2.81 12.12 -5.38
N ASP A 79 -4.07 11.82 -5.67
CA ASP A 79 -5.13 12.81 -5.83
C ASP A 79 -5.92 12.87 -4.50
N PRO A 80 -5.76 13.94 -3.70
CA PRO A 80 -6.43 14.03 -2.41
C PRO A 80 -7.96 14.03 -2.51
N ALA A 81 -8.51 14.66 -3.56
CA ALA A 81 -9.96 14.71 -3.76
C ALA A 81 -10.50 13.33 -4.08
N LYS A 82 -9.82 12.59 -4.95
CA LYS A 82 -10.18 11.21 -5.30
C LYS A 82 -10.06 10.28 -4.08
N THR A 83 -8.99 10.42 -3.29
CA THR A 83 -8.80 9.62 -2.06
C THR A 83 -9.91 9.90 -1.06
N THR A 84 -10.25 11.17 -0.83
CA THR A 84 -11.34 11.56 0.07
C THR A 84 -12.69 11.00 -0.40
N SER A 85 -13.01 11.15 -1.70
CA SER A 85 -14.25 10.61 -2.28
C SER A 85 -14.36 9.10 -2.11
N LEU A 86 -13.27 8.37 -2.40
CA LEU A 86 -13.24 6.91 -2.24
C LEU A 86 -13.44 6.48 -0.78
N CYS A 87 -12.82 7.17 0.18
CA CYS A 87 -13.01 6.89 1.60
C CYS A 87 -14.46 7.13 2.02
N GLN A 88 -15.10 8.21 1.55
CA GLN A 88 -16.49 8.51 1.83
C GLN A 88 -17.45 7.48 1.19
N GLU A 89 -17.13 6.97 0.00
CA GLU A 89 -17.89 5.88 -0.63
C GLU A 89 -17.80 4.60 0.22
N TYR A 90 -16.64 4.23 0.71
CA TYR A 90 -16.48 3.08 1.59
C TYR A 90 -17.17 3.27 2.94
N GLU A 91 -17.12 4.46 3.53
CA GLU A 91 -17.90 4.76 4.74
C GLU A 91 -19.42 4.59 4.49
N LYS A 92 -19.93 5.07 3.37
CA LYS A 92 -21.33 4.93 2.99
C LYS A 92 -21.71 3.47 2.81
N GLU A 93 -20.86 2.68 2.15
CA GLU A 93 -21.10 1.25 1.95
C GLU A 93 -21.08 0.49 3.28
N LEU A 94 -20.12 0.77 4.18
CA LEU A 94 -20.06 0.19 5.53
C LEU A 94 -21.32 0.51 6.35
N LYS A 95 -21.82 1.75 6.29
CA LYS A 95 -23.04 2.17 6.96
C LYS A 95 -24.33 1.56 6.36
N SER A 96 -24.25 0.98 5.17
CA SER A 96 -25.39 0.29 4.53
C SER A 96 -25.64 -1.12 5.05
N PHE A 97 -24.68 -1.72 5.74
CA PHE A 97 -24.84 -3.04 6.35
C PHE A 97 -25.76 -2.98 7.58
N ALA A 98 -26.60 -4.00 7.74
CA ALA A 98 -27.43 -4.14 8.92
C ALA A 98 -26.57 -4.56 10.13
N TYR A 99 -25.96 -3.58 10.80
CA TYR A 99 -24.99 -3.76 11.88
C TYR A 99 -25.42 -4.79 12.96
N SER A 100 -26.70 -4.76 13.36
CA SER A 100 -27.26 -5.71 14.34
C SER A 100 -27.26 -7.18 13.88
N ARG A 101 -27.18 -7.41 12.55
CA ARG A 101 -27.14 -8.75 11.96
C ARG A 101 -25.71 -9.26 11.70
N LEU A 102 -24.71 -8.40 11.91
CA LEU A 102 -23.31 -8.79 11.83
C LEU A 102 -22.93 -9.59 13.09
N SER A 103 -22.01 -10.56 12.92
CA SER A 103 -21.35 -11.22 14.04
C SER A 103 -20.52 -10.21 14.85
N GLU A 104 -20.15 -10.54 16.07
CA GLU A 104 -19.35 -9.69 16.93
C GLU A 104 -18.01 -9.32 16.28
N GLU A 105 -17.33 -10.28 15.64
CA GLU A 105 -16.08 -10.07 14.90
C GLU A 105 -16.29 -9.11 13.71
N ASN A 106 -17.36 -9.31 12.93
CA ASN A 106 -17.65 -8.44 11.79
C ASN A 106 -18.09 -7.03 12.23
N ARG A 107 -18.74 -6.89 13.39
CA ARG A 107 -19.04 -5.56 13.97
C ARG A 107 -17.76 -4.83 14.35
N LEU A 108 -16.84 -5.51 15.04
CA LEU A 108 -15.54 -4.92 15.37
C LEU A 108 -14.79 -4.49 14.12
N THR A 109 -14.75 -5.35 13.11
CA THR A 109 -14.11 -5.02 11.81
C THR A 109 -14.79 -3.82 11.14
N CYS A 110 -16.13 -3.74 11.18
CA CYS A 110 -16.89 -2.63 10.64
C CYS A 110 -16.53 -1.31 11.34
N ASP A 111 -16.49 -1.31 12.68
CA ASP A 111 -16.15 -0.14 13.48
C ASP A 111 -14.71 0.34 13.20
N MET A 112 -13.76 -0.60 13.10
CA MET A 112 -12.37 -0.28 12.76
C MET A 112 -12.25 0.32 11.34
N LEU A 113 -12.94 -0.25 10.36
CA LEU A 113 -12.92 0.27 8.98
C LEU A 113 -13.61 1.65 8.88
N LEU A 114 -14.70 1.86 9.60
CA LEU A 114 -15.36 3.18 9.68
C LEU A 114 -14.41 4.24 10.26
N LEU A 115 -13.73 3.92 11.37
CA LEU A 115 -12.74 4.81 11.95
C LEU A 115 -11.59 5.09 10.98
N TYR A 116 -11.07 4.06 10.33
CA TYR A 116 -9.98 4.17 9.36
C TYR A 116 -10.36 5.08 8.18
N PHE A 117 -11.48 4.84 7.51
CA PHE A 117 -11.88 5.63 6.35
C PHE A 117 -12.28 7.05 6.73
N HIS A 118 -12.95 7.23 7.88
CA HIS A 118 -13.25 8.56 8.40
C HIS A 118 -11.97 9.37 8.66
N THR A 119 -11.00 8.77 9.35
CA THR A 119 -9.70 9.39 9.62
C THR A 119 -8.99 9.73 8.32
N ARG A 120 -8.93 8.79 7.37
CA ARG A 120 -8.25 9.01 6.08
C ARG A 120 -8.92 10.10 5.24
N ALA A 121 -10.26 10.17 5.24
CA ALA A 121 -11.01 11.22 4.57
C ALA A 121 -10.76 12.60 5.19
N SER A 122 -10.51 12.69 6.51
CA SER A 122 -10.23 13.95 7.21
C SER A 122 -8.91 14.61 6.81
N LEU A 123 -7.97 13.84 6.22
CA LEU A 123 -6.72 14.38 5.68
C LEU A 123 -6.99 15.45 4.61
N GLY A 124 -7.88 15.16 3.64
CA GLY A 124 -8.37 16.11 2.64
C GLY A 124 -7.29 16.99 2.03
N LYS A 125 -7.52 18.30 2.04
CA LYS A 125 -6.57 19.31 1.52
C LYS A 125 -5.23 19.34 2.28
N ASN A 126 -5.18 18.86 3.50
CA ASN A 126 -3.96 18.85 4.33
C ASN A 126 -2.97 17.75 3.91
N SER A 127 -3.31 16.92 2.93
CA SER A 127 -2.42 15.89 2.37
C SER A 127 -1.10 16.46 1.81
N ALA A 128 -1.07 17.74 1.44
CA ALA A 128 0.15 18.43 1.05
C ALA A 128 1.17 18.58 2.20
N LEU A 129 0.74 18.42 3.45
CA LEU A 129 1.61 18.41 4.63
C LEU A 129 2.24 17.03 4.89
N ASP A 130 1.75 15.98 4.21
CA ASP A 130 2.37 14.66 4.29
C ASP A 130 3.78 14.68 3.69
N GLU A 131 4.72 13.99 4.37
CA GLU A 131 6.13 14.04 4.01
C GLU A 131 6.66 12.60 3.83
N PRO A 132 6.86 12.15 2.58
CA PRO A 132 7.41 10.82 2.32
C PRO A 132 8.90 10.71 2.64
N LEU A 133 9.60 11.86 2.73
CA LEU A 133 11.02 11.91 3.03
C LEU A 133 11.25 12.34 4.47
N GLY A 134 12.24 11.75 5.12
CA GLY A 134 12.55 12.14 6.50
C GLY A 134 13.81 11.47 7.04
N PRO A 135 14.50 12.10 8.00
CA PRO A 135 15.78 11.59 8.49
C PRO A 135 15.74 10.23 9.19
N GLY A 136 14.56 9.80 9.66
CA GLY A 136 14.40 8.52 10.36
C GLY A 136 13.70 7.47 9.49
N LEU A 137 12.46 7.73 9.13
CA LEU A 137 11.57 6.76 8.47
C LEU A 137 11.23 7.15 7.02
N GLY A 138 11.94 8.10 6.43
CA GLY A 138 11.71 8.51 5.05
C GLY A 138 12.03 7.41 4.04
N VAL A 139 11.35 7.47 2.89
CA VAL A 139 11.48 6.47 1.81
C VAL A 139 12.95 6.29 1.39
N GLN A 140 13.74 7.37 1.33
CA GLN A 140 15.16 7.28 0.96
C GLN A 140 15.99 6.40 1.90
N ALA A 141 15.60 6.29 3.17
CA ALA A 141 16.26 5.45 4.15
C ALA A 141 15.66 4.04 4.22
N GLN A 142 14.33 3.93 4.08
CA GLN A 142 13.61 2.66 4.26
C GLN A 142 13.64 1.76 3.02
N LEU A 143 13.58 2.33 1.81
CA LEU A 143 13.48 1.54 0.58
C LEU A 143 14.64 0.56 0.39
N PRO A 144 15.93 0.94 0.58
CA PRO A 144 17.03 -0.01 0.47
C PRO A 144 16.94 -1.14 1.49
N ILE A 145 16.46 -0.86 2.71
CA ILE A 145 16.26 -1.88 3.76
C ILE A 145 15.17 -2.86 3.34
N LEU A 146 14.02 -2.36 2.89
CA LEU A 146 12.93 -3.21 2.41
C LEU A 146 13.36 -4.09 1.25
N LEU A 147 14.13 -3.55 0.30
CA LEU A 147 14.67 -4.32 -0.80
C LEU A 147 15.72 -5.33 -0.32
N ALA A 148 16.58 -4.94 0.63
CA ALA A 148 17.55 -5.85 1.22
C ALA A 148 16.92 -7.01 1.99
N GLU A 149 15.77 -6.82 2.62
CA GLU A 149 15.03 -7.84 3.36
C GLU A 149 14.06 -8.66 2.50
N TYR A 150 13.83 -8.27 1.23
CA TYR A 150 12.90 -8.95 0.33
C TYR A 150 13.22 -10.45 0.19
N THR A 151 12.30 -11.33 0.58
CA THR A 151 12.54 -12.77 0.68
C THR A 151 12.31 -13.49 -0.66
N PHE A 152 13.26 -14.34 -1.08
CA PHE A 152 13.12 -15.19 -2.25
C PHE A 152 12.51 -16.54 -1.87
N ARG A 153 11.21 -16.73 -2.06
CA ARG A 153 10.46 -17.99 -1.84
C ARG A 153 10.33 -18.79 -3.13
N THR A 154 10.24 -18.08 -4.25
CA THR A 154 10.06 -18.63 -5.59
C THR A 154 11.02 -17.95 -6.58
N LYS A 155 11.15 -18.52 -7.79
CA LYS A 155 11.89 -17.86 -8.89
C LYS A 155 11.22 -16.54 -9.33
N GLU A 156 9.90 -16.47 -9.22
CA GLU A 156 9.14 -15.27 -9.53
C GLU A 156 9.50 -14.13 -8.57
N ASP A 157 9.73 -14.44 -7.28
CA ASP A 157 10.14 -13.40 -6.32
C ASP A 157 11.48 -12.76 -6.70
N ILE A 158 12.40 -13.54 -7.28
CA ILE A 158 13.67 -13.01 -7.79
C ILE A 158 13.43 -12.09 -9.00
N SER A 159 12.56 -12.52 -9.91
CA SER A 159 12.19 -11.72 -11.08
C SER A 159 11.46 -10.42 -10.67
N ASP A 160 10.51 -10.51 -9.74
CA ASP A 160 9.78 -9.38 -9.20
C ASP A 160 10.72 -8.38 -8.51
N TYR A 161 11.67 -8.88 -7.71
CA TYR A 161 12.69 -8.07 -7.06
C TYR A 161 13.56 -7.30 -8.06
N LEU A 162 14.06 -7.98 -9.10
CA LEU A 162 14.86 -7.33 -10.14
C LEU A 162 14.04 -6.29 -10.92
N LYS A 163 12.76 -6.59 -11.17
CA LYS A 163 11.84 -5.62 -11.76
C LYS A 163 11.59 -4.43 -10.83
N LEU A 164 11.46 -4.64 -9.51
CA LEU A 164 11.32 -3.54 -8.55
C LEU A 164 12.50 -2.57 -8.61
N LEU A 165 13.74 -3.07 -8.73
CA LEU A 165 14.92 -2.20 -8.88
C LEU A 165 14.78 -1.27 -10.08
N SER A 166 14.25 -1.74 -11.21
CA SER A 166 14.01 -0.92 -12.39
C SER A 166 12.91 0.13 -12.21
N THR A 167 12.09 0.01 -11.18
CA THR A 167 11.02 0.98 -10.86
C THR A 167 11.41 2.01 -9.78
N VAL A 168 12.62 1.92 -9.21
CA VAL A 168 13.09 2.88 -8.19
C VAL A 168 13.19 4.29 -8.76
N ARG A 169 13.74 4.44 -9.96
CA ARG A 169 13.91 5.76 -10.59
C ARG A 169 12.57 6.45 -10.90
N PRO A 170 11.60 5.85 -11.60
CA PRO A 170 10.28 6.47 -11.80
C PRO A 170 9.53 6.74 -10.48
N TYR A 171 9.69 5.90 -9.46
CA TYR A 171 9.13 6.16 -8.15
C TYR A 171 9.72 7.41 -7.49
N PHE A 172 11.06 7.56 -7.49
CA PHE A 172 11.73 8.75 -6.95
C PHE A 172 11.41 10.01 -7.77
N GLN A 173 11.26 9.90 -9.07
CA GLN A 173 10.78 11.02 -9.90
C GLN A 173 9.39 11.49 -9.48
N SER A 174 8.51 10.58 -9.05
CA SER A 174 7.20 10.97 -8.50
C SER A 174 7.32 11.71 -7.16
N ILE A 175 8.28 11.33 -6.30
CA ILE A 175 8.61 12.05 -5.06
C ILE A 175 9.16 13.44 -5.38
N ILE A 176 10.11 13.54 -6.30
CA ILE A 176 10.67 14.83 -6.74
C ILE A 176 9.57 15.76 -7.24
N LYS A 177 8.60 15.23 -8.00
CA LYS A 177 7.46 16.02 -8.46
C LYS A 177 6.59 16.51 -7.30
N LEU A 178 6.35 15.66 -6.31
CA LEU A 178 5.62 16.03 -5.09
C LEU A 178 6.36 17.13 -4.34
N GLU A 179 7.67 17.00 -4.11
CA GLU A 179 8.47 17.99 -3.40
C GLU A 179 8.53 19.35 -4.13
N LYS A 180 8.56 19.33 -5.47
CA LYS A 180 8.43 20.57 -6.26
C LYS A 180 7.08 21.24 -6.08
N GLN A 181 5.98 20.49 -5.99
CA GLN A 181 4.64 21.04 -5.71
C GLN A 181 4.58 21.62 -4.29
N LYS A 182 5.16 20.93 -3.30
CA LYS A 182 5.27 21.43 -1.91
C LYS A 182 6.09 22.72 -1.85
N SER A 183 7.22 22.78 -2.53
CA SER A 183 8.06 23.98 -2.64
C SER A 183 7.28 25.18 -3.21
N GLN A 184 6.52 24.99 -4.29
CA GLN A 184 5.69 26.05 -4.88
C GLN A 184 4.64 26.60 -3.90
N SER A 185 4.17 25.76 -2.99
CA SER A 185 3.22 26.15 -1.93
C SER A 185 3.91 26.67 -0.65
N GLY A 186 5.25 26.63 -0.59
CA GLY A 186 6.04 27.01 0.59
C GLY A 186 5.99 25.96 1.70
N LEU A 187 5.61 24.71 1.37
CA LEU A 187 5.50 23.58 2.32
C LEU A 187 6.75 22.69 2.29
N PHE A 188 7.81 23.11 1.60
CA PHE A 188 9.05 22.33 1.54
C PHE A 188 9.69 22.25 2.94
N MET A 189 10.43 21.18 3.18
CA MET A 189 11.07 20.89 4.46
C MET A 189 12.11 21.96 4.87
N SER A 190 12.48 21.99 6.14
CA SER A 190 13.55 22.85 6.64
C SER A 190 14.92 22.42 6.13
N ASP A 191 15.87 23.38 6.00
CA ASP A 191 17.24 23.09 5.57
C ASP A 191 17.94 22.06 6.47
N THR A 192 17.68 22.08 7.78
CA THR A 192 18.21 21.08 8.71
C THR A 192 17.71 19.67 8.40
N THR A 193 16.44 19.52 8.01
CA THR A 193 15.86 18.24 7.60
C THR A 193 16.46 17.80 6.26
N LEU A 194 16.54 18.74 5.31
CA LEU A 194 17.14 18.54 4.00
C LEU A 194 18.58 18.03 4.12
N ASP A 195 19.43 18.68 4.92
CA ASP A 195 20.84 18.28 5.10
C ASP A 195 20.98 16.82 5.56
N ARG A 196 20.10 16.38 6.47
CA ARG A 196 20.11 15.00 6.96
C ARG A 196 19.70 14.00 5.87
N ILE A 197 18.71 14.34 5.06
CA ILE A 197 18.25 13.51 3.94
C ILE A 197 19.34 13.42 2.86
N LEU A 198 19.93 14.56 2.49
CA LEU A 198 21.04 14.63 1.52
C LEU A 198 22.23 13.78 1.97
N LYS A 199 22.62 13.89 3.25
CA LYS A 199 23.68 13.07 3.82
C LYS A 199 23.39 11.58 3.64
N GLN A 200 22.15 11.12 3.84
CA GLN A 200 21.75 9.72 3.64
C GLN A 200 21.84 9.32 2.16
N CYS A 201 21.33 10.14 1.26
CA CYS A 201 21.40 9.90 -0.18
C CYS A 201 22.88 9.81 -0.65
N HIS A 202 23.71 10.79 -0.27
CA HIS A 202 25.12 10.81 -0.63
C HIS A 202 25.88 9.61 -0.04
N SER A 203 25.58 9.20 1.20
CA SER A 203 26.20 8.01 1.80
C SER A 203 25.83 6.74 1.06
N PHE A 204 24.59 6.63 0.56
CA PHE A 204 24.14 5.45 -0.20
C PHE A 204 24.83 5.34 -1.56
N VAL A 205 25.11 6.45 -2.23
CA VAL A 205 25.75 6.47 -3.55
C VAL A 205 27.28 6.58 -3.53
N ALA A 206 27.90 6.68 -2.35
CA ALA A 206 29.32 6.96 -2.21
C ALA A 206 30.23 5.88 -2.84
N ASN A 207 29.82 4.62 -2.81
CA ASN A 207 30.58 3.50 -3.35
C ASN A 207 29.68 2.67 -4.30
N PRO A 208 29.41 3.15 -5.50
CA PRO A 208 28.46 2.49 -6.40
C PRO A 208 28.90 1.10 -6.82
N ASP A 209 30.19 0.90 -7.10
CA ASP A 209 30.74 -0.39 -7.57
C ASP A 209 30.83 -1.46 -6.47
N SER A 210 30.65 -1.08 -5.22
CA SER A 210 30.66 -1.98 -4.05
C SER A 210 29.46 -1.69 -3.13
N ASN A 211 28.27 -1.56 -3.72
CA ASN A 211 27.07 -1.33 -2.96
C ASN A 211 26.66 -2.60 -2.19
N TYR A 212 26.37 -2.46 -0.90
CA TYR A 212 26.04 -3.59 -0.02
C TYR A 212 24.82 -4.42 -0.48
N MET A 213 23.95 -3.86 -1.32
CA MET A 213 22.80 -4.58 -1.89
C MET A 213 23.25 -5.73 -2.81
N ASP A 214 24.41 -5.61 -3.48
CA ASP A 214 24.97 -6.68 -4.30
C ASP A 214 25.37 -7.89 -3.46
N ASP A 215 26.04 -7.66 -2.34
CA ASP A 215 26.44 -8.72 -1.41
C ASP A 215 25.21 -9.43 -0.81
N ILE A 216 24.20 -8.66 -0.39
CA ILE A 216 22.97 -9.22 0.15
C ILE A 216 22.22 -10.04 -0.91
N PHE A 217 22.11 -9.54 -2.14
CA PHE A 217 21.49 -10.27 -3.24
C PHE A 217 22.21 -11.59 -3.52
N ALA A 218 23.52 -11.56 -3.63
CA ALA A 218 24.33 -12.75 -3.87
C ALA A 218 24.18 -13.79 -2.75
N GLN A 219 24.18 -13.36 -1.48
CA GLN A 219 23.96 -14.24 -0.33
C GLN A 219 22.57 -14.88 -0.36
N LYS A 220 21.51 -14.12 -0.63
CA LYS A 220 20.15 -14.61 -0.74
C LYS A 220 19.97 -15.59 -1.89
N LEU A 221 20.56 -15.27 -3.04
CA LEU A 221 20.52 -16.14 -4.22
C LEU A 221 21.21 -17.47 -3.95
N LYS A 222 22.36 -17.45 -3.24
CA LYS A 222 23.07 -18.66 -2.78
C LYS A 222 22.25 -19.46 -1.77
N ALA A 223 21.55 -18.79 -0.85
CA ALA A 223 20.68 -19.44 0.14
C ALA A 223 19.38 -19.99 -0.47
N PHE A 224 18.99 -19.49 -1.64
CA PHE A 224 17.82 -19.98 -2.37
C PHE A 224 18.15 -21.35 -2.98
N SER A 225 17.91 -22.41 -2.20
CA SER A 225 18.22 -23.81 -2.54
C SER A 225 17.26 -24.36 -3.59
N ASN A 226 17.35 -23.87 -4.81
CA ASN A 226 16.60 -24.42 -5.93
C ASN A 226 17.57 -25.06 -6.92
N PRO A 227 17.56 -26.40 -7.15
CA PRO A 227 18.44 -27.10 -8.07
C PRO A 227 18.31 -26.62 -9.53
N ALA A 228 17.31 -25.81 -9.83
CA ALA A 228 17.11 -25.25 -11.16
C ALA A 228 17.96 -24.00 -11.46
N PHE A 229 18.80 -23.51 -10.54
CA PHE A 229 19.77 -22.45 -10.81
C PHE A 229 21.18 -23.03 -10.84
N SER A 230 21.79 -23.05 -12.01
CA SER A 230 23.21 -23.35 -12.13
C SER A 230 24.08 -22.22 -11.56
N SER A 231 25.34 -22.50 -11.27
CA SER A 231 26.32 -21.46 -10.87
C SER A 231 26.45 -20.36 -11.92
N GLU A 232 26.27 -20.70 -13.20
CA GLU A 232 26.29 -19.76 -14.32
C GLU A 232 25.05 -18.84 -14.28
N ASP A 233 23.86 -19.38 -13.98
CA ASP A 233 22.63 -18.57 -13.85
C ASP A 233 22.74 -17.62 -12.66
N GLN A 234 23.26 -18.07 -11.53
CA GLN A 234 23.51 -17.22 -10.36
C GLN A 234 24.43 -16.04 -10.71
N LYS A 235 25.54 -16.31 -11.43
CA LYS A 235 26.47 -15.28 -11.87
C LYS A 235 25.80 -14.27 -12.80
N LYS A 236 24.99 -14.73 -13.77
CA LYS A 236 24.22 -13.85 -14.66
C LYS A 236 23.25 -12.96 -13.90
N LEU A 237 22.54 -13.52 -12.92
CA LEU A 237 21.61 -12.76 -12.07
C LEU A 237 22.34 -11.72 -11.23
N CYS A 238 23.48 -12.05 -10.61
CA CYS A 238 24.30 -11.09 -9.86
C CYS A 238 24.82 -9.96 -10.77
N THR A 239 25.29 -10.29 -11.97
CA THR A 239 25.75 -9.29 -12.96
C THR A 239 24.58 -8.37 -13.37
N TYR A 240 23.40 -8.92 -13.58
CA TYR A 240 22.22 -8.14 -13.93
C TYR A 240 21.74 -7.26 -12.77
N HIS A 241 21.75 -7.79 -11.54
CA HIS A 241 21.46 -7.02 -10.32
C HIS A 241 22.40 -5.82 -10.20
N HIS A 242 23.69 -6.05 -10.26
CA HIS A 242 24.71 -4.98 -10.19
C HIS A 242 24.48 -3.91 -11.28
N LYS A 243 24.17 -4.34 -12.50
CA LYS A 243 23.80 -3.40 -13.57
C LYS A 243 22.61 -2.54 -13.18
N LEU A 244 21.55 -3.12 -12.61
CA LEU A 244 20.37 -2.36 -12.17
C LEU A 244 20.70 -1.39 -11.04
N ILE A 245 21.56 -1.77 -10.10
CA ILE A 245 22.06 -0.85 -9.08
C ILE A 245 22.71 0.36 -9.73
N LEU A 246 23.62 0.15 -10.69
CA LEU A 246 24.37 1.23 -11.33
C LEU A 246 23.52 2.09 -12.28
N THR A 247 22.53 1.51 -12.97
CA THR A 247 21.79 2.24 -14.02
C THR A 247 20.46 2.79 -13.54
N GLU A 248 19.84 2.25 -12.48
CA GLU A 248 18.52 2.65 -11.99
C GLU A 248 18.56 3.20 -10.57
N VAL A 249 19.16 2.45 -9.64
CA VAL A 249 19.07 2.79 -8.22
C VAL A 249 20.00 3.95 -7.86
N ILE A 250 21.29 3.86 -8.17
CA ILE A 250 22.26 4.94 -7.89
C ILE A 250 21.85 6.26 -8.55
N PRO A 251 21.52 6.29 -9.86
CA PRO A 251 21.07 7.53 -10.50
C PRO A 251 19.78 8.09 -9.89
N ALA A 252 18.85 7.23 -9.42
CA ALA A 252 17.63 7.70 -8.76
C ALA A 252 17.93 8.49 -7.48
N TYR A 253 18.87 8.01 -6.66
CA TYR A 253 19.31 8.71 -5.44
C TYR A 253 20.05 10.02 -5.75
N GLN A 254 20.87 10.04 -6.81
CA GLN A 254 21.55 11.25 -7.26
C GLN A 254 20.54 12.30 -7.75
N GLU A 255 19.60 11.91 -8.62
CA GLU A 255 18.52 12.79 -9.10
C GLU A 255 17.67 13.34 -7.92
N LEU A 256 17.38 12.48 -6.93
CA LEU A 256 16.65 12.91 -5.74
C LEU A 256 17.44 13.97 -4.98
N ALA A 257 18.71 13.69 -4.65
CA ALA A 257 19.57 14.61 -3.90
C ALA A 257 19.72 15.96 -4.62
N ASP A 258 20.05 15.95 -5.91
CA ASP A 258 20.23 17.18 -6.70
C ASP A 258 18.93 17.99 -6.80
N SER A 259 17.79 17.30 -6.99
CA SER A 259 16.49 17.94 -7.06
C SER A 259 16.09 18.58 -5.73
N LEU A 260 16.29 17.88 -4.61
CA LEU A 260 16.00 18.40 -3.29
C LEU A 260 16.90 19.61 -2.94
N GLU A 261 18.20 19.53 -3.25
CA GLU A 261 19.13 20.64 -3.05
C GLU A 261 18.68 21.91 -3.81
N SER A 262 18.20 21.74 -5.04
CA SER A 262 17.68 22.84 -5.85
C SER A 262 16.45 23.56 -5.25
N LEU A 263 15.77 22.92 -4.30
CA LEU A 263 14.59 23.45 -3.61
C LEU A 263 14.93 24.04 -2.23
N ARG A 264 16.21 24.08 -1.85
CA ARG A 264 16.68 24.62 -0.57
C ARG A 264 16.15 26.05 -0.32
N GLY A 265 15.71 26.31 0.89
CA GLY A 265 15.23 27.63 1.31
C GLY A 265 13.84 28.00 0.79
N THR A 266 13.15 27.12 0.06
CA THR A 266 11.79 27.42 -0.45
C THR A 266 10.68 27.17 0.59
N GLY A 267 10.99 26.51 1.71
CA GLY A 267 10.05 26.34 2.81
C GLY A 267 9.77 27.65 3.54
N LYS A 268 8.49 27.94 3.81
CA LYS A 268 8.08 29.19 4.52
C LYS A 268 8.36 29.16 6.02
N SER A 269 8.58 27.99 6.61
CA SER A 269 8.78 27.85 8.05
C SER A 269 9.77 26.75 8.39
N SER A 270 10.78 27.12 9.18
CA SER A 270 11.70 26.18 9.85
C SER A 270 11.22 25.75 11.25
N ARG A 271 10.08 26.27 11.71
CA ARG A 271 9.59 26.16 13.10
C ARG A 271 8.67 24.96 13.32
N GLY A 272 8.41 24.14 12.27
CA GLY A 272 7.62 22.94 12.37
C GLY A 272 6.14 23.11 12.04
N LEU A 273 5.40 22.00 12.14
CA LEU A 273 4.04 21.82 11.63
C LEU A 273 3.03 22.86 12.15
N ALA A 274 3.15 23.28 13.41
CA ALA A 274 2.22 24.26 14.03
C ALA A 274 2.20 25.63 13.34
N PHE A 275 3.18 25.92 12.48
CA PHE A 275 3.30 27.20 11.78
C PHE A 275 2.85 27.13 10.31
N PHE A 276 2.33 25.99 9.88
CA PHE A 276 1.72 25.83 8.56
C PHE A 276 0.20 25.97 8.64
N GLU A 277 -0.40 26.54 7.61
CA GLU A 277 -1.87 26.49 7.44
C GLU A 277 -2.36 25.05 7.41
N GLY A 278 -3.38 24.71 8.19
CA GLY A 278 -3.86 23.35 8.34
C GLY A 278 -2.96 22.44 9.18
N GLY A 279 -1.86 22.96 9.75
CA GLY A 279 -0.89 22.16 10.50
C GLY A 279 -1.47 21.54 11.77
N ARG A 280 -2.40 22.23 12.45
CA ARG A 280 -3.11 21.69 13.62
C ARG A 280 -4.04 20.53 13.22
N GLU A 281 -4.82 20.72 12.17
CA GLU A 281 -5.74 19.70 11.64
C GLU A 281 -4.96 18.48 11.15
N TYR A 282 -3.84 18.68 10.49
CA TYR A 282 -2.95 17.61 10.09
C TYR A 282 -2.34 16.87 11.29
N TYR A 283 -1.94 17.59 12.33
CA TYR A 283 -1.46 16.97 13.57
C TYR A 283 -2.53 16.10 14.24
N LEU A 284 -3.79 16.57 14.29
CA LEU A 284 -4.90 15.78 14.82
C LEU A 284 -5.15 14.52 13.97
N TYR A 285 -5.06 14.66 12.65
CA TYR A 285 -5.09 13.51 11.75
C TYR A 285 -3.98 12.51 12.05
N LEU A 286 -2.72 12.97 12.20
CA LEU A 286 -1.60 12.11 12.56
C LEU A 286 -1.84 11.41 13.91
N LEU A 287 -2.29 12.14 14.92
CA LEU A 287 -2.59 11.58 16.23
C LEU A 287 -3.63 10.46 16.12
N GLN A 288 -4.74 10.72 15.42
CA GLN A 288 -5.81 9.75 15.25
C GLN A 288 -5.36 8.54 14.40
N SER A 289 -4.64 8.77 13.30
CA SER A 289 -4.18 7.70 12.40
C SER A 289 -3.13 6.79 13.06
N GLN A 290 -2.28 7.32 13.95
CA GLN A 290 -1.21 6.57 14.60
C GLN A 290 -1.66 5.90 15.91
N THR A 291 -2.63 6.46 16.61
CA THR A 291 -3.02 5.99 17.95
C THR A 291 -4.43 5.42 18.03
N GLY A 292 -5.25 5.63 16.98
CA GLY A 292 -6.68 5.28 16.99
C GLY A 292 -7.51 6.12 17.97
N THR A 293 -6.98 7.21 18.53
CA THR A 293 -7.67 8.04 19.53
C THR A 293 -8.08 9.39 18.95
N CYS A 294 -9.28 9.85 19.35
CA CYS A 294 -9.81 11.18 18.99
C CYS A 294 -9.53 12.23 20.07
N ARG A 295 -8.43 12.12 20.81
CA ARG A 295 -8.08 13.10 21.85
C ARG A 295 -7.69 14.43 21.20
N THR A 296 -8.44 15.47 21.55
CA THR A 296 -8.11 16.85 21.23
C THR A 296 -7.57 17.49 22.50
N ASN A 297 -6.29 17.66 22.60
CA ASN A 297 -5.67 18.47 23.67
C ASN A 297 -5.45 19.89 23.17
#